data_3a1dac15de0dbc71ee631e28d58ee840
#
_entry.id   3a1dac15de0dbc71ee631e28d58ee840
#
_cell.length_a   1.000
_cell.length_b   1.000
_cell.length_c   1.000
_cell.angle_alpha   90.00
_cell.angle_beta   90.00
_cell.angle_gamma   90.00
#
_symmetry.space_group_name_H-M   'P 1'
#
loop_
_entity.id
_entity.type
_entity.pdbx_description
1 polymer ?
#
loop_
_entity_poly.entity_id
_entity_poly.type
_entity_poly.pdbx_seq_one_letter_code
_entity_poly.pdbx_strand_id
1 'polypeptide(L)'
;MAGINRALISGYDRIIYENKVIQNNSKVCVFISHKSSDMDAAEAVAKYLMQNNIDVYLDKKDADLQKKTKEKDTQGIVDSIEKALKCSTHILVLVSDQTKESWWVPYEVGYSKKGKKKIASALLVGYVDDFPDYLKIEETINKIIPAINKTKENPERAPKP
;
A
#
# COMPACT_ATOMS: atom_id res chain seq x y z
N MET A 1 7.36 11.61 16.07
CA MET A 1 7.75 11.87 14.67
C MET A 1 6.66 11.41 13.73
N ALA A 2 6.37 12.18 12.71
CA ALA A 2 5.42 11.75 11.70
C ALA A 2 6.03 10.71 10.75
N GLY A 3 5.19 9.86 10.17
CA GLY A 3 5.54 9.01 9.05
C GLY A 3 5.75 9.82 7.76
N ILE A 4 6.31 9.20 6.76
CA ILE A 4 6.58 9.82 5.46
C ILE A 4 5.94 9.03 4.33
N ASN A 5 5.68 9.69 3.22
CA ASN A 5 5.34 9.00 1.98
C ASN A 5 6.61 8.65 1.21
N ARG A 6 6.95 7.36 1.19
CA ARG A 6 8.17 6.85 0.54
C ARG A 6 8.19 7.04 -0.98
N ALA A 7 7.02 7.18 -1.60
CA ALA A 7 6.93 7.48 -3.03
C ALA A 7 7.52 8.84 -3.41
N LEU A 8 7.57 9.78 -2.45
CA LEU A 8 8.10 11.13 -2.65
C LEU A 8 9.61 11.24 -2.46
N ILE A 9 10.27 10.18 -1.97
CA ILE A 9 11.72 10.18 -1.79
C ILE A 9 12.38 9.92 -3.14
N SER A 10 13.25 10.82 -3.55
CA SER A 10 13.92 10.72 -4.84
C SER A 10 15.12 9.75 -4.84
N GLY A 11 15.32 9.10 -5.97
CA GLY A 11 16.46 8.32 -6.44
C GLY A 11 17.48 7.83 -5.39
N TYR A 12 18.56 8.57 -5.21
CA TYR A 12 19.68 8.20 -4.32
C TYR A 12 19.28 8.19 -2.84
N ASP A 13 18.52 9.18 -2.41
CA ASP A 13 18.03 9.28 -1.04
C ASP A 13 17.08 8.13 -0.70
N ARG A 14 16.29 7.68 -1.69
CA ARG A 14 15.44 6.51 -1.57
C ARG A 14 16.25 5.25 -1.27
N ILE A 15 17.32 5.01 -2.02
CA ILE A 15 18.19 3.83 -1.83
C ILE A 15 18.79 3.82 -0.43
N ILE A 16 19.30 4.96 0.03
CA ILE A 16 19.86 5.10 1.39
C ILE A 16 18.79 4.85 2.45
N TYR A 17 17.60 5.44 2.27
CA TYR A 17 16.50 5.29 3.21
C TYR A 17 16.03 3.83 3.28
N GLU A 18 15.81 3.19 2.14
CA GLU A 18 15.40 1.80 2.05
C GLU A 18 16.43 0.87 2.70
N ASN A 19 17.72 1.07 2.45
CA ASN A 19 18.79 0.29 3.07
C ASN A 19 18.81 0.45 4.60
N LYS A 20 18.64 1.66 5.13
CA LYS A 20 18.56 1.91 6.57
C LYS A 20 17.33 1.25 7.19
N VAL A 21 16.19 1.31 6.52
CA VAL A 21 14.93 0.71 7.01
C VAL A 21 14.98 -0.81 6.94
N ILE A 22 15.54 -1.38 5.88
CA ILE A 22 15.72 -2.83 5.73
C ILE A 22 16.68 -3.37 6.79
N GLN A 23 17.79 -2.67 7.06
CA GLN A 23 18.74 -3.07 8.10
C GLN A 23 18.16 -3.02 9.51
N ASN A 24 17.29 -2.06 9.78
CA ASN A 24 16.66 -1.90 11.11
C ASN A 24 15.37 -2.72 11.29
N ASN A 25 14.83 -3.28 10.24
CA ASN A 25 13.65 -4.19 10.19
C ASN A 25 12.43 -3.73 11.03
N SER A 26 12.29 -2.43 11.31
CA SER A 26 11.41 -1.96 12.37
C SER A 26 10.30 -0.99 11.96
N LYS A 27 10.34 -0.40 10.78
CA LYS A 27 9.34 0.61 10.43
C LYS A 27 8.27 0.10 9.48
N VAL A 28 7.01 0.19 9.94
CA VAL A 28 5.86 -0.14 9.11
C VAL A 28 5.75 0.84 7.95
N CYS A 29 5.57 0.30 6.75
CA CYS A 29 5.19 1.04 5.57
C CYS A 29 3.98 0.39 4.93
N VAL A 30 2.93 1.17 4.76
CA VAL A 30 1.66 0.73 4.18
C VAL A 30 1.57 1.17 2.73
N PHE A 31 1.53 0.22 1.82
CA PHE A 31 1.19 0.49 0.42
C PHE A 31 -0.33 0.69 0.32
N ILE A 32 -0.76 1.82 -0.21
CA ILE A 32 -2.17 2.16 -0.38
C ILE A 32 -2.60 1.81 -1.80
N SER A 33 -3.22 0.65 -1.94
CA SER A 33 -3.78 0.18 -3.21
C SER A 33 -5.15 0.80 -3.44
N HIS A 34 -5.33 1.49 -4.55
CA HIS A 34 -6.57 2.19 -4.88
C HIS A 34 -6.71 2.39 -6.38
N LYS A 35 -7.93 2.61 -6.83
CA LYS A 35 -8.17 3.11 -8.18
C LYS A 35 -7.91 4.62 -8.22
N SER A 36 -7.43 5.13 -9.35
CA SER A 36 -7.12 6.56 -9.53
C SER A 36 -8.28 7.49 -9.22
N SER A 37 -9.52 7.07 -9.43
CA SER A 37 -10.73 7.81 -9.06
C SER A 37 -10.91 8.01 -7.55
N ASP A 38 -10.24 7.21 -6.72
CA ASP A 38 -10.30 7.26 -5.26
C ASP A 38 -9.10 7.98 -4.65
N MET A 39 -8.37 8.77 -5.42
CA MET A 39 -7.14 9.45 -4.97
C MET A 39 -7.37 10.35 -3.76
N ASP A 40 -8.48 11.09 -3.71
CA ASP A 40 -8.77 11.98 -2.57
C ASP A 40 -8.91 11.18 -1.25
N ALA A 41 -9.59 10.05 -1.31
CA ALA A 41 -9.69 9.14 -0.17
C ALA A 41 -8.32 8.54 0.20
N ALA A 42 -7.52 8.16 -0.79
CA ALA A 42 -6.17 7.64 -0.58
C ALA A 42 -5.26 8.67 0.09
N GLU A 43 -5.33 9.93 -0.32
CA GLU A 43 -4.58 11.02 0.31
C GLU A 43 -4.99 11.26 1.77
N ALA A 44 -6.28 11.24 2.05
CA ALA A 44 -6.79 11.37 3.41
C ALA A 44 -6.32 10.23 4.33
N VAL A 45 -6.35 8.99 3.83
CA VAL A 45 -5.85 7.81 4.55
C VAL A 45 -4.36 7.91 4.77
N ALA A 46 -3.59 8.29 3.76
CA ALA A 46 -2.14 8.48 3.87
C ALA A 46 -1.78 9.50 4.94
N LYS A 47 -2.46 10.64 4.96
CA LYS A 47 -2.27 11.68 5.97
C LYS A 47 -2.54 11.16 7.39
N TYR A 48 -3.63 10.44 7.56
CA TYR A 48 -3.98 9.84 8.86
C TYR A 48 -2.91 8.86 9.34
N LEU A 49 -2.43 7.97 8.47
CA LEU A 49 -1.38 7.01 8.83
C LEU A 49 -0.06 7.72 9.17
N MET A 50 0.34 8.70 8.37
CA MET A 50 1.57 9.47 8.62
C MET A 50 1.51 10.25 9.95
N GLN A 51 0.37 10.80 10.32
CA GLN A 51 0.17 11.46 11.60
C GLN A 51 0.33 10.49 12.79
N ASN A 52 0.14 9.21 12.57
CA ASN A 52 0.35 8.13 13.55
C ASN A 52 1.71 7.44 13.40
N ASN A 53 2.70 8.12 12.84
CA ASN A 53 4.09 7.64 12.67
C ASN A 53 4.21 6.36 11.84
N ILE A 54 3.34 6.19 10.85
CA ILE A 54 3.36 5.07 9.91
C ILE A 54 3.76 5.61 8.54
N ASP A 55 4.79 5.02 7.95
CA ASP A 55 5.15 5.34 6.58
C ASP A 55 4.12 4.78 5.61
N VAL A 56 3.91 5.49 4.52
CA VAL A 56 3.04 5.05 3.45
C VAL A 56 3.80 4.97 2.13
N TYR A 57 3.27 4.22 1.21
CA TYR A 57 3.62 4.29 -0.19
C TYR A 57 2.34 4.65 -0.96
N LEU A 58 2.22 5.90 -1.32
CA LEU A 58 1.11 6.43 -2.12
C LEU A 58 1.68 7.19 -3.30
N ASP A 59 1.46 6.65 -4.47
CA ASP A 59 1.90 7.25 -5.72
C ASP A 59 0.82 8.20 -6.24
N LYS A 60 0.95 9.48 -5.93
CA LYS A 60 -0.04 10.50 -6.28
C LYS A 60 -0.04 10.88 -7.75
N LYS A 61 1.12 10.93 -8.33
CA LYS A 61 1.36 11.27 -9.72
C LYS A 61 2.63 10.58 -10.13
N ASP A 62 2.53 9.31 -10.38
CA ASP A 62 3.63 8.70 -11.08
C ASP A 62 3.64 9.24 -12.51
N ALA A 63 4.38 10.33 -12.69
CA ALA A 63 4.64 10.84 -14.03
C ALA A 63 5.28 9.75 -14.88
N ASP A 64 6.10 8.89 -14.28
CA ASP A 64 6.66 7.71 -14.93
C ASP A 64 5.59 6.67 -15.21
N LEU A 65 4.67 6.41 -14.28
CA LEU A 65 3.57 5.49 -14.49
C LEU A 65 2.62 5.99 -15.59
N GLN A 66 2.28 7.28 -15.56
CA GLN A 66 1.46 7.89 -16.61
C GLN A 66 2.16 7.88 -17.97
N LYS A 67 3.45 8.20 -18.00
CA LYS A 67 4.27 8.12 -19.19
C LYS A 67 4.33 6.69 -19.75
N LYS A 68 4.62 5.71 -18.90
CA LYS A 68 4.64 4.29 -19.26
C LYS A 68 3.28 3.80 -19.74
N THR A 69 2.19 4.27 -19.16
CA THR A 69 0.83 3.97 -19.59
C THR A 69 0.58 4.54 -20.99
N LYS A 70 0.98 5.78 -21.27
CA LYS A 70 0.87 6.40 -22.61
C LYS A 70 1.73 5.69 -23.64
N GLU A 71 2.93 5.25 -23.28
CA GLU A 71 3.86 4.51 -24.11
C GLU A 71 3.51 3.02 -24.20
N LYS A 72 2.46 2.57 -23.51
CA LYS A 72 2.06 1.15 -23.39
C LYS A 72 3.20 0.25 -22.86
N ASP A 73 4.05 0.80 -22.00
CA ASP A 73 5.12 0.07 -21.33
C ASP A 73 4.55 -0.69 -20.13
N THR A 74 3.84 -1.77 -20.40
CA THR A 74 3.22 -2.61 -19.37
C THR A 74 4.25 -3.22 -18.42
N GLN A 75 5.40 -3.66 -18.92
CA GLN A 75 6.45 -4.24 -18.09
C GLN A 75 7.04 -3.20 -17.13
N GLY A 76 7.26 -1.97 -17.59
CA GLY A 76 7.72 -0.89 -16.73
C GLY A 76 6.73 -0.52 -15.63
N ILE A 77 5.43 -0.61 -15.90
CA ILE A 77 4.37 -0.43 -14.88
C ILE A 77 4.47 -1.53 -13.83
N VAL A 78 4.54 -2.79 -14.26
CA VAL A 78 4.67 -3.96 -13.37
C VAL A 78 5.89 -3.82 -12.47
N ASP A 79 7.05 -3.51 -13.05
CA ASP A 79 8.30 -3.36 -12.30
C ASP A 79 8.21 -2.25 -11.23
N SER A 80 7.56 -1.14 -11.55
CA SER A 80 7.35 -0.03 -10.61
C SER A 80 6.44 -0.42 -9.45
N ILE A 81 5.35 -1.13 -9.73
CA ILE A 81 4.41 -1.62 -8.71
C ILE A 81 5.10 -2.63 -7.79
N GLU A 82 5.79 -3.60 -8.37
CA GLU A 82 6.49 -4.64 -7.60
C GLU A 82 7.59 -4.06 -6.72
N LYS A 83 8.34 -3.09 -7.22
CA LYS A 83 9.35 -2.37 -6.45
C LYS A 83 8.74 -1.64 -5.25
N ALA A 84 7.64 -0.93 -5.47
CA ALA A 84 6.92 -0.24 -4.41
C ALA A 84 6.39 -1.21 -3.33
N LEU A 85 5.84 -2.34 -3.75
CA LEU A 85 5.36 -3.38 -2.85
C LEU A 85 6.50 -4.05 -2.07
N LYS A 86 7.65 -4.28 -2.69
CA LYS A 86 8.85 -4.78 -2.00
C LYS A 86 9.33 -3.86 -0.88
N CYS A 87 9.18 -2.55 -1.06
CA CYS A 87 9.54 -1.53 -0.07
C CYS A 87 8.49 -1.33 1.03
N SER A 88 7.37 -2.04 0.95
CA SER A 88 6.26 -1.94 1.88
C SER A 88 6.15 -3.19 2.74
N THR A 89 5.68 -3.03 3.97
CA THR A 89 5.46 -4.16 4.91
C THR A 89 4.02 -4.63 4.90
N HIS A 90 3.10 -3.73 4.58
CA HIS A 90 1.66 -3.97 4.57
C HIS A 90 1.04 -3.43 3.30
N ILE A 91 -0.11 -3.96 2.94
CA ILE A 91 -0.99 -3.40 1.92
C ILE A 91 -2.33 -3.06 2.54
N LEU A 92 -2.82 -1.86 2.27
CA LEU A 92 -4.18 -1.42 2.57
C LEU A 92 -4.89 -1.16 1.25
N VAL A 93 -6.00 -1.84 1.04
CA VAL A 93 -6.80 -1.71 -0.18
C VAL A 93 -7.96 -0.78 0.09
N LEU A 94 -8.11 0.28 -0.69
CA LEU A 94 -9.32 1.11 -0.68
C LEU A 94 -10.31 0.52 -1.68
N VAL A 95 -11.49 0.16 -1.19
CA VAL A 95 -12.53 -0.48 -1.99
C VAL A 95 -13.70 0.46 -2.18
N SER A 96 -13.92 0.86 -3.42
CA SER A 96 -15.11 1.61 -3.87
C SER A 96 -15.87 0.79 -4.90
N ASP A 97 -17.01 1.28 -5.34
CA ASP A 97 -17.75 0.67 -6.46
C ASP A 97 -16.98 0.70 -7.79
N GLN A 98 -15.96 1.55 -7.89
CA GLN A 98 -15.06 1.66 -9.05
C GLN A 98 -13.86 0.70 -9.01
N THR A 99 -13.55 0.11 -7.86
CA THR A 99 -12.36 -0.75 -7.70
C THR A 99 -12.37 -1.96 -8.62
N LYS A 100 -13.55 -2.55 -8.86
CA LYS A 100 -13.73 -3.68 -9.78
C LYS A 100 -13.30 -3.40 -11.22
N GLU A 101 -13.24 -2.13 -11.61
CA GLU A 101 -12.79 -1.70 -12.94
C GLU A 101 -11.27 -1.52 -13.03
N SER A 102 -10.55 -1.70 -11.94
CA SER A 102 -9.09 -1.63 -11.91
C SER A 102 -8.46 -2.97 -12.28
N TRP A 103 -7.52 -2.94 -13.23
CA TRP A 103 -6.65 -4.08 -13.52
C TRP A 103 -5.51 -4.23 -12.50
N TRP A 104 -5.13 -3.14 -11.84
CA TRP A 104 -3.94 -3.10 -11.01
C TRP A 104 -4.20 -3.49 -9.55
N VAL A 105 -5.32 -3.08 -8.99
CA VAL A 105 -5.65 -3.42 -7.58
C VAL A 105 -5.64 -4.93 -7.32
N PRO A 106 -6.30 -5.78 -8.13
CA PRO A 106 -6.21 -7.23 -7.94
C PRO A 106 -4.81 -7.79 -8.11
N TYR A 107 -4.02 -7.23 -9.03
CA TYR A 107 -2.63 -7.61 -9.23
C TYR A 107 -1.78 -7.31 -7.99
N GLU A 108 -1.90 -6.12 -7.43
CA GLU A 108 -1.19 -5.68 -6.22
C GLU A 108 -1.53 -6.55 -5.01
N VAL A 109 -2.80 -6.87 -4.84
CA VAL A 109 -3.26 -7.78 -3.78
C VAL A 109 -2.69 -9.18 -3.96
N GLY A 110 -2.78 -9.74 -5.16
CA GLY A 110 -2.26 -11.07 -5.46
C GLY A 110 -0.74 -11.17 -5.27
N TYR A 111 0.00 -10.18 -5.73
CA TYR A 111 1.44 -10.09 -5.54
C TYR A 111 1.81 -10.02 -4.05
N SER A 112 1.10 -9.21 -3.29
CA SER A 112 1.31 -9.05 -1.85
C SER A 112 1.05 -10.35 -1.09
N LYS A 113 -0.01 -11.07 -1.43
CA LYS A 113 -0.33 -12.38 -0.83
C LYS A 113 0.77 -13.41 -1.13
N LYS A 114 1.23 -13.49 -2.37
CA LYS A 114 2.32 -14.38 -2.77
C LYS A 114 3.62 -14.05 -2.02
N GLY A 115 3.94 -12.76 -1.88
CA GLY A 115 5.10 -12.29 -1.14
C GLY A 115 4.98 -12.36 0.38
N LYS A 116 3.90 -12.95 0.90
CA LYS A 116 3.60 -13.04 2.33
C LYS A 116 3.58 -11.68 3.04
N LYS A 117 3.26 -10.63 2.30
CA LYS A 117 3.03 -9.31 2.86
C LYS A 117 1.77 -9.33 3.72
N LYS A 118 1.79 -8.59 4.80
CA LYS A 118 0.63 -8.48 5.67
C LYS A 118 -0.41 -7.60 4.97
N ILE A 119 -1.58 -8.17 4.73
CA ILE A 119 -2.71 -7.40 4.28
C ILE A 119 -3.29 -6.74 5.53
N ALA A 120 -3.13 -5.43 5.64
CA ALA A 120 -3.62 -4.69 6.79
C ALA A 120 -5.14 -4.77 6.88
N SER A 121 -5.82 -4.38 5.84
CA SER A 121 -7.27 -4.47 5.66
C SER A 121 -7.68 -3.92 4.31
N ALA A 122 -8.95 -4.09 3.96
CA ALA A 122 -9.62 -3.30 2.95
C ALA A 122 -10.51 -2.26 3.64
N LEU A 123 -10.41 -1.01 3.23
CA LEU A 123 -11.23 0.09 3.73
C LEU A 123 -12.28 0.47 2.69
N LEU A 124 -13.54 0.49 3.09
CA LEU A 124 -14.62 0.91 2.20
C LEU A 124 -14.59 2.42 1.96
N VAL A 125 -14.73 2.80 0.71
CA VAL A 125 -14.92 4.18 0.26
C VAL A 125 -16.33 4.29 -0.30
N GLY A 126 -17.23 4.85 0.51
CA GLY A 126 -18.65 4.89 0.18
C GLY A 126 -19.35 3.54 0.36
N TYR A 127 -20.48 3.38 -0.32
CA TYR A 127 -21.23 2.14 -0.30
C TYR A 127 -20.72 1.18 -1.39
N VAL A 128 -20.42 -0.05 -0.98
CA VAL A 128 -20.00 -1.13 -1.89
C VAL A 128 -20.78 -2.38 -1.53
N ASP A 129 -21.49 -2.94 -2.48
CA ASP A 129 -22.35 -4.12 -2.30
C ASP A 129 -21.71 -5.44 -2.80
N ASP A 130 -20.62 -5.34 -3.55
CA ASP A 130 -19.93 -6.50 -4.12
C ASP A 130 -18.41 -6.34 -4.03
N PHE A 131 -17.78 -7.19 -3.22
CA PHE A 131 -16.33 -7.30 -3.10
C PHE A 131 -15.90 -8.73 -2.76
N PRO A 132 -14.66 -9.12 -3.09
CA PRO A 132 -14.22 -10.49 -2.87
C PRO A 132 -14.07 -10.85 -1.40
N ASP A 133 -14.49 -12.05 -1.01
CA ASP A 133 -14.41 -12.57 0.36
C ASP A 133 -12.98 -12.66 0.91
N TYR A 134 -11.95 -12.69 0.05
CA TYR A 134 -10.58 -12.71 0.51
C TYR A 134 -10.08 -11.37 1.07
N LEU A 135 -10.85 -10.29 0.89
CA LEU A 135 -10.56 -8.99 1.48
C LEU A 135 -11.25 -8.86 2.84
N LYS A 136 -10.45 -8.74 3.89
CA LYS A 136 -10.99 -8.43 5.22
C LYS A 136 -11.34 -6.94 5.28
N ILE A 137 -12.62 -6.64 5.43
CA ILE A 137 -13.13 -5.28 5.39
C ILE A 137 -13.13 -4.66 6.78
N GLU A 138 -12.60 -3.44 6.87
CA GLU A 138 -12.78 -2.52 7.99
C GLU A 138 -13.59 -1.31 7.53
N GLU A 139 -14.65 -1.01 8.23
CA GLU A 139 -15.56 0.07 7.85
C GLU A 139 -15.03 1.45 8.23
N THR A 140 -14.11 1.51 9.18
CA THR A 140 -13.59 2.77 9.71
C THR A 140 -12.07 2.74 9.81
N ILE A 141 -11.46 3.87 9.44
CA ILE A 141 -10.00 4.00 9.42
C ILE A 141 -9.35 3.82 10.81
N ASN A 142 -10.05 4.13 11.88
CA ASN A 142 -9.51 4.00 13.24
C ASN A 142 -9.26 2.55 13.66
N LYS A 143 -9.82 1.56 12.96
CA LYS A 143 -9.54 0.14 13.18
C LYS A 143 -8.26 -0.33 12.48
N ILE A 144 -7.78 0.41 11.51
CA ILE A 144 -6.60 0.05 10.72
C ILE A 144 -5.31 0.08 11.56
N ILE A 145 -5.12 1.13 12.35
CA ILE A 145 -3.93 1.26 13.18
C ILE A 145 -3.83 0.18 14.25
N PRO A 146 -4.89 -0.16 15.00
CA PRO A 146 -4.85 -1.31 15.89
C PRO A 146 -4.53 -2.62 15.19
N ALA A 147 -5.05 -2.85 13.99
CA ALA A 147 -4.75 -4.04 13.18
C ALA A 147 -3.26 -4.12 12.80
N ILE A 148 -2.67 -3.00 12.40
CA ILE A 148 -1.24 -2.90 12.09
C ILE A 148 -0.38 -3.15 13.34
N ASN A 149 -0.75 -2.57 14.48
CA ASN A 149 0.00 -2.70 15.73
C ASN A 149 0.01 -4.14 16.25
N LYS A 150 -1.10 -4.87 16.14
CA LYS A 150 -1.16 -6.30 16.48
C LYS A 150 -0.14 -7.14 15.71
N THR A 151 0.23 -6.74 14.50
CA THR A 151 1.23 -7.45 13.72
C THR A 151 2.65 -7.21 14.22
N LYS A 152 2.90 -6.11 14.94
CA LYS A 152 4.20 -5.80 15.55
C LYS A 152 4.45 -6.61 16.83
N GLU A 153 3.39 -6.87 17.60
CA GLU A 153 3.48 -7.54 18.90
C GLU A 153 3.68 -9.05 18.79
N ASN A 154 3.51 -9.63 17.62
CA ASN A 154 3.56 -11.08 17.43
C ASN A 154 4.46 -11.48 16.24
N PRO A 155 5.78 -11.26 16.32
CA PRO A 155 6.71 -11.65 15.25
C PRO A 155 6.77 -13.17 15.02
N GLU A 156 6.33 -13.99 15.98
CA GLU A 156 6.36 -15.46 15.88
C GLU A 156 5.23 -16.05 15.00
N ARG A 157 4.25 -15.24 14.60
CA ARG A 157 3.20 -15.66 13.66
C ARG A 157 3.53 -15.43 12.18
N ALA A 158 4.71 -14.93 11.87
CA ALA A 158 5.20 -15.02 10.51
C ALA A 158 5.37 -16.51 10.16
N PRO A 159 4.74 -17.04 9.11
CA PRO A 159 4.98 -18.41 8.71
C PRO A 159 6.49 -18.56 8.47
N LYS A 160 7.09 -19.54 9.13
CA LYS A 160 8.50 -19.90 8.88
C LYS A 160 8.66 -20.23 7.41
N PRO A 161 9.78 -19.81 6.78
CA PRO A 161 10.04 -20.10 5.38
C PRO A 161 10.00 -21.58 5.07
#